data_09df32eafd0fed86d30509ab426a398b
#
_entry.id   09df32eafd0fed86d30509ab426a398b
#
_cell.length_a   1.000
_cell.length_b   1.000
_cell.length_c   1.000
_cell.angle_alpha   90.00
_cell.angle_beta   90.00
_cell.angle_gamma   90.00
#
_symmetry.space_group_name_H-M   'P 1'
#
loop_
_entity.id
_entity.type
_entity.pdbx_description
1 polymer ?
#
loop_
_entity_poly.entity_id
_entity_poly.type
_entity_poly.pdbx_seq_one_letter_code
_entity_poly.pdbx_strand_id
1 'polypeptide(L)'
;ETLPDKYKPFLLALLLVEVSIHNNTSGQFSAFYKNGKIGQYGGAKNIDLKRITSPITLEMPNLIKNSCKSFISKNDTNVWVKNIPKLDLVYYDPPYNKHPYSIYYFLLNIVNNWDKNVEIPNTTRGQPLNWEKSLYNSSIHAKSAFEELIKNTNATYILISYNNGGIIPIDDLEKILKKYGNLEKINVEHKTYNKMKGISNYKRNLEKEKIQEYFFLLHKT
;
A
#
# COMPACT_ATOMS: atom_id res chain seq x y z
N GLU A 1 4.26 -23.61 -25.29
CA GLU A 1 3.95 -22.39 -26.09
C GLU A 1 4.19 -21.17 -25.20
N THR A 2 4.95 -20.20 -25.71
CA THR A 2 5.20 -18.96 -24.98
C THR A 2 4.09 -17.96 -25.32
N LEU A 3 3.44 -17.44 -24.26
CA LEU A 3 2.42 -16.42 -24.43
C LEU A 3 3.04 -15.14 -25.01
N PRO A 4 2.41 -14.50 -26.03
CA PRO A 4 2.88 -13.23 -26.54
C PRO A 4 2.96 -12.16 -25.45
N ASP A 5 4.03 -11.37 -25.45
CA ASP A 5 4.33 -10.38 -24.39
C ASP A 5 3.19 -9.39 -24.11
N LYS A 6 2.43 -9.03 -25.14
CA LYS A 6 1.28 -8.12 -24.99
C LYS A 6 0.17 -8.61 -24.06
N TYR A 7 0.07 -9.94 -23.81
CA TYR A 7 -0.94 -10.53 -22.92
C TYR A 7 -0.42 -10.80 -21.52
N LYS A 8 0.92 -10.87 -21.34
CA LYS A 8 1.53 -11.14 -20.03
C LYS A 8 1.05 -10.22 -18.90
N PRO A 9 1.00 -8.88 -19.09
CA PRO A 9 0.56 -8.00 -18.01
C PRO A 9 -0.87 -8.26 -17.54
N PHE A 10 -1.77 -8.62 -18.45
CA PHE A 10 -3.16 -8.91 -18.09
C PHE A 10 -3.29 -10.19 -17.26
N LEU A 11 -2.63 -11.27 -17.69
CA LEU A 11 -2.66 -12.53 -16.94
C LEU A 11 -1.90 -12.42 -15.63
N LEU A 12 -0.78 -11.71 -15.62
CA LEU A 12 0.00 -11.50 -14.40
C LEU A 12 -0.78 -10.68 -13.38
N ALA A 13 -1.49 -9.64 -13.80
CA ALA A 13 -2.33 -8.85 -12.91
C ALA A 13 -3.40 -9.71 -12.23
N LEU A 14 -4.08 -10.58 -12.98
CA LEU A 14 -5.07 -11.51 -12.46
C LEU A 14 -4.44 -12.52 -11.50
N LEU A 15 -3.29 -13.10 -11.89
CA LEU A 15 -2.56 -14.03 -11.05
C LEU A 15 -2.13 -13.40 -9.73
N LEU A 16 -1.67 -12.15 -9.72
CA LEU A 16 -1.28 -11.44 -8.50
C LEU A 16 -2.47 -11.23 -7.55
N VAL A 17 -3.67 -10.97 -8.09
CA VAL A 17 -4.89 -10.90 -7.27
C VAL A 17 -5.17 -12.26 -6.63
N GLU A 18 -5.15 -13.33 -7.39
CA GLU A 18 -5.41 -14.68 -6.90
C GLU A 18 -4.34 -15.16 -5.90
N VAL A 19 -3.06 -14.91 -6.18
CA VAL A 19 -1.97 -15.20 -5.24
C VAL A 19 -2.17 -14.43 -3.93
N SER A 20 -2.71 -13.22 -3.98
CA SER A 20 -3.01 -12.44 -2.79
C SER A 20 -4.09 -13.08 -1.91
N ILE A 21 -5.01 -13.82 -2.50
CA ILE A 21 -6.08 -14.53 -1.81
C ILE A 21 -5.61 -15.91 -1.35
N HIS A 22 -4.92 -16.65 -2.20
CA HIS A 22 -4.58 -18.07 -2.02
C HIS A 22 -3.22 -18.30 -1.33
N ASN A 23 -2.65 -17.30 -0.69
CA ASN A 23 -1.37 -17.46 0.03
C ASN A 23 -1.56 -17.91 1.49
N ASN A 24 -0.51 -18.56 2.03
CA ASN A 24 -0.49 -19.05 3.41
C ASN A 24 0.02 -17.95 4.38
N THR A 25 -0.62 -16.79 4.34
CA THR A 25 -0.29 -15.66 5.21
C THR A 25 -1.49 -15.29 6.10
N SER A 26 -1.22 -14.54 7.15
CA SER A 26 -2.24 -14.10 8.11
C SER A 26 -3.11 -12.93 7.59
N GLY A 27 -3.43 -12.93 6.29
CA GLY A 27 -4.19 -11.84 5.65
C GLY A 27 -3.37 -10.59 5.34
N GLN A 28 -2.07 -10.63 5.62
CA GLN A 28 -1.08 -9.62 5.21
C GLN A 28 0.13 -10.37 4.66
N PHE A 29 0.61 -9.98 3.48
CA PHE A 29 1.79 -10.60 2.85
C PHE A 29 3.07 -10.49 3.66
N SER A 30 3.04 -9.71 4.71
CA SER A 30 4.17 -9.45 5.60
C SER A 30 4.41 -10.53 6.65
N ALA A 31 3.53 -11.50 6.80
CA ALA A 31 3.65 -12.52 7.84
C ALA A 31 2.96 -13.81 7.43
N PHE A 32 3.60 -14.94 7.67
CA PHE A 32 2.97 -16.24 7.54
C PHE A 32 2.95 -16.96 8.87
N TYR A 33 2.02 -17.91 8.98
CA TYR A 33 1.88 -18.71 10.17
C TYR A 33 3.09 -19.62 10.35
N LYS A 34 3.63 -19.67 11.56
CA LYS A 34 4.71 -20.58 11.93
C LYS A 34 4.31 -21.43 13.13
N ASN A 35 4.76 -22.68 13.11
CA ASN A 35 4.83 -23.55 14.27
C ASN A 35 6.31 -23.79 14.57
N GLY A 36 6.85 -23.08 15.57
CA GLY A 36 8.29 -23.03 15.80
C GLY A 36 9.05 -22.39 14.62
N LYS A 37 10.00 -23.12 14.04
CA LYS A 37 10.81 -22.65 12.89
C LYS A 37 10.17 -22.91 11.53
N ILE A 38 9.13 -23.73 11.46
CA ILE A 38 8.51 -24.19 10.21
C ILE A 38 7.21 -23.43 9.96
N GLY A 39 6.95 -23.08 8.69
CA GLY A 39 5.68 -22.50 8.30
C GLY A 39 4.53 -23.48 8.56
N GLN A 40 3.46 -23.00 9.16
CA GLN A 40 2.26 -23.80 9.41
C GLN A 40 1.32 -23.68 8.25
N TYR A 41 1.13 -24.76 7.50
CA TYR A 41 0.18 -24.80 6.39
C TYR A 41 -1.27 -24.72 6.91
N GLY A 42 -2.10 -23.94 6.24
CA GLY A 42 -3.50 -23.76 6.60
C GLY A 42 -3.77 -22.76 7.73
N GLY A 43 -2.75 -22.09 8.24
CA GLY A 43 -2.90 -21.12 9.32
C GLY A 43 -3.13 -21.75 10.69
N ALA A 44 -3.44 -20.93 11.68
CA ALA A 44 -3.74 -21.42 13.02
C ALA A 44 -5.00 -22.29 13.01
N LYS A 45 -4.91 -23.55 13.50
CA LYS A 45 -6.02 -24.50 13.52
C LYS A 45 -6.64 -24.79 12.16
N ASN A 46 -5.87 -24.70 11.07
CA ASN A 46 -6.30 -24.92 9.69
C ASN A 46 -7.45 -24.00 9.21
N ILE A 47 -7.64 -22.85 9.85
CA ILE A 47 -8.74 -21.92 9.53
C ILE A 47 -8.64 -21.38 8.09
N ASP A 48 -7.45 -21.31 7.53
CA ASP A 48 -7.19 -20.81 6.18
C ASP A 48 -7.09 -21.94 5.14
N LEU A 49 -7.16 -23.22 5.56
CA LEU A 49 -6.93 -24.35 4.67
C LEU A 49 -7.87 -24.31 3.46
N LYS A 50 -9.17 -24.09 3.68
CA LYS A 50 -10.15 -24.02 2.59
C LYS A 50 -9.79 -22.92 1.58
N ARG A 51 -9.37 -21.74 2.04
CA ARG A 51 -9.02 -20.60 1.19
C ARG A 51 -7.80 -20.90 0.33
N ILE A 52 -6.72 -21.44 0.91
CA ILE A 52 -5.47 -21.68 0.18
C ILE A 52 -5.50 -22.92 -0.71
N THR A 53 -6.46 -23.84 -0.51
CA THR A 53 -6.63 -25.03 -1.35
C THR A 53 -7.76 -24.91 -2.36
N SER A 54 -8.52 -23.81 -2.36
CA SER A 54 -9.55 -23.57 -3.35
C SER A 54 -8.93 -23.42 -4.75
N PRO A 55 -9.63 -23.83 -5.81
CA PRO A 55 -9.15 -23.64 -7.18
C PRO A 55 -8.87 -22.16 -7.47
N ILE A 56 -7.78 -21.91 -8.17
CA ILE A 56 -7.46 -20.57 -8.70
C ILE A 56 -8.15 -20.45 -10.07
N THR A 57 -9.02 -19.46 -10.20
CA THR A 57 -9.71 -19.16 -11.45
C THR A 57 -9.33 -17.78 -11.92
N LEU A 58 -8.68 -17.68 -13.08
CA LEU A 58 -8.34 -16.40 -13.70
C LEU A 58 -9.51 -15.95 -14.57
N GLU A 59 -10.28 -14.99 -14.06
CA GLU A 59 -11.36 -14.38 -14.83
C GLU A 59 -10.82 -13.26 -15.71
N MET A 60 -11.31 -13.18 -16.96
CA MET A 60 -10.88 -12.09 -17.85
C MET A 60 -11.25 -10.73 -17.26
N PRO A 61 -10.32 -9.76 -17.24
CA PRO A 61 -10.60 -8.44 -16.70
C PRO A 61 -11.63 -7.73 -17.59
N ASN A 62 -12.51 -6.97 -16.95
CA ASN A 62 -13.44 -6.13 -17.67
C ASN A 62 -12.68 -4.90 -18.21
N LEU A 63 -12.33 -4.94 -19.49
CA LEU A 63 -11.59 -3.88 -20.14
C LEU A 63 -12.51 -2.71 -20.52
N ILE A 64 -12.22 -1.55 -19.95
CA ILE A 64 -12.93 -0.32 -20.29
C ILE A 64 -12.25 0.32 -21.50
N LYS A 65 -13.00 0.56 -22.57
CA LYS A 65 -12.51 1.37 -23.68
C LYS A 65 -12.28 2.79 -23.19
N ASN A 66 -11.05 3.25 -23.28
CA ASN A 66 -10.68 4.59 -22.86
C ASN A 66 -9.88 5.28 -23.98
N SER A 67 -10.25 6.51 -24.29
CA SER A 67 -9.50 7.38 -25.22
C SER A 67 -8.39 8.18 -24.55
N CYS A 68 -8.29 8.12 -23.21
CA CYS A 68 -7.28 8.86 -22.48
C CYS A 68 -5.90 8.19 -22.59
N LYS A 69 -4.85 9.00 -22.70
CA LYS A 69 -3.49 8.54 -22.61
C LYS A 69 -3.14 8.27 -21.13
N SER A 70 -2.59 7.10 -20.85
CA SER A 70 -2.13 6.73 -19.50
C SER A 70 -0.62 6.63 -19.49
N PHE A 71 0.01 7.21 -18.45
CA PHE A 71 1.44 7.13 -18.20
C PHE A 71 1.67 6.51 -16.84
N ILE A 72 2.50 5.48 -16.77
CA ILE A 72 2.83 4.78 -15.54
C ILE A 72 4.32 4.95 -15.29
N SER A 73 4.68 5.29 -14.06
CA SER A 73 6.06 5.48 -13.64
C SER A 73 6.29 4.88 -12.25
N LYS A 74 7.51 4.38 -12.02
CA LYS A 74 7.98 3.91 -10.71
C LYS A 74 9.22 4.69 -10.34
N ASN A 75 9.04 5.81 -9.65
CA ASN A 75 10.11 6.71 -9.25
C ASN A 75 9.89 7.20 -7.81
N ASP A 76 10.92 7.80 -7.23
CA ASP A 76 10.75 8.63 -6.04
C ASP A 76 9.83 9.81 -6.37
N THR A 77 8.75 9.96 -5.60
CA THR A 77 7.69 10.94 -5.90
C THR A 77 8.20 12.37 -5.78
N ASN A 78 9.08 12.66 -4.80
CA ASN A 78 9.64 14.01 -4.60
C ASN A 78 10.58 14.42 -5.72
N VAL A 79 11.23 13.45 -6.37
CA VAL A 79 12.05 13.70 -7.55
C VAL A 79 11.17 13.84 -8.80
N TRP A 80 10.23 12.92 -8.95
CA TRP A 80 9.36 12.85 -10.14
C TRP A 80 8.47 14.09 -10.30
N VAL A 81 7.89 14.58 -9.20
CA VAL A 81 6.96 15.71 -9.20
C VAL A 81 7.59 17.02 -9.75
N LYS A 82 8.90 17.16 -9.66
CA LYS A 82 9.65 18.34 -10.16
C LYS A 82 9.68 18.42 -11.70
N ASN A 83 9.40 17.28 -12.37
CA ASN A 83 9.54 17.14 -13.82
C ASN A 83 8.21 16.93 -14.54
N ILE A 84 7.08 16.96 -13.84
CA ILE A 84 5.76 16.82 -14.45
C ILE A 84 5.20 18.16 -14.91
N PRO A 85 4.40 18.17 -16.01
CA PRO A 85 3.73 19.39 -16.46
C PRO A 85 2.70 19.84 -15.42
N LYS A 86 2.14 21.04 -15.62
CA LYS A 86 1.00 21.49 -14.81
C LYS A 86 -0.17 20.54 -14.99
N LEU A 87 -0.78 20.13 -13.88
CA LEU A 87 -1.95 19.25 -13.82
C LEU A 87 -3.15 20.00 -13.24
N ASP A 88 -4.34 19.57 -13.62
CA ASP A 88 -5.57 20.11 -13.04
C ASP A 88 -5.76 19.59 -11.63
N LEU A 89 -5.56 18.28 -11.42
CA LEU A 89 -5.70 17.60 -10.13
C LEU A 89 -4.60 16.56 -9.93
N VAL A 90 -4.04 16.53 -8.74
CA VAL A 90 -3.15 15.46 -8.26
C VAL A 90 -3.76 14.81 -7.05
N TYR A 91 -3.76 13.48 -7.00
CA TYR A 91 -4.15 12.70 -5.82
C TYR A 91 -2.92 12.08 -5.17
N TYR A 92 -2.77 12.29 -3.88
CA TYR A 92 -1.74 11.68 -3.06
C TYR A 92 -2.32 10.76 -1.99
N ASP A 93 -1.81 9.53 -1.94
CA ASP A 93 -2.02 8.55 -0.88
C ASP A 93 -0.65 8.13 -0.33
N PRO A 94 0.01 8.98 0.47
CA PRO A 94 1.35 8.73 0.95
C PRO A 94 1.36 7.60 1.99
N PRO A 95 2.48 6.87 2.15
CA PRO A 95 2.65 5.96 3.26
C PRO A 95 2.50 6.71 4.59
N TYR A 96 1.58 6.27 5.45
CA TYR A 96 1.34 6.91 6.74
C TYR A 96 1.84 6.11 7.94
N ASN A 97 2.57 5.01 7.70
CA ASN A 97 3.17 4.21 8.76
C ASN A 97 4.65 3.89 8.49
N LYS A 98 5.36 3.41 9.52
CA LYS A 98 6.78 3.10 9.44
C LYS A 98 7.15 1.86 8.62
N HIS A 99 6.15 1.11 8.15
CA HIS A 99 6.37 -0.11 7.39
C HIS A 99 6.35 0.20 5.90
N PRO A 100 7.44 -0.02 5.17
CA PRO A 100 7.49 0.20 3.73
C PRO A 100 6.62 -0.80 2.97
N TYR A 101 6.12 -0.42 1.81
CA TYR A 101 5.32 -1.30 0.95
C TYR A 101 6.06 -2.57 0.55
N SER A 102 7.37 -2.53 0.43
CA SER A 102 8.22 -3.70 0.14
C SER A 102 8.00 -4.85 1.11
N ILE A 103 7.66 -4.58 2.39
CA ILE A 103 7.31 -5.63 3.37
C ILE A 103 6.00 -6.31 2.98
N TYR A 104 4.99 -5.56 2.55
CA TYR A 104 3.67 -6.10 2.26
C TYR A 104 3.60 -6.81 0.91
N TYR A 105 4.40 -6.37 -0.05
CA TYR A 105 4.36 -6.86 -1.42
C TYR A 105 5.52 -7.79 -1.79
N PHE A 106 6.34 -8.20 -0.83
CA PHE A 106 7.51 -9.05 -1.06
C PHE A 106 7.17 -10.32 -1.84
N LEU A 107 6.17 -11.09 -1.40
CA LEU A 107 5.72 -12.30 -2.08
C LEU A 107 5.23 -12.01 -3.50
N LEU A 108 4.42 -10.96 -3.65
CA LEU A 108 3.88 -10.57 -4.95
C LEU A 108 4.99 -10.09 -5.90
N ASN A 109 6.03 -9.45 -5.39
CA ASN A 109 7.19 -9.07 -6.19
C ASN A 109 7.96 -10.29 -6.71
N ILE A 110 8.10 -11.34 -5.89
CA ILE A 110 8.71 -12.61 -6.33
C ILE A 110 7.93 -13.19 -7.50
N VAL A 111 6.60 -13.25 -7.38
CA VAL A 111 5.72 -13.76 -8.45
C VAL A 111 5.77 -12.86 -9.69
N ASN A 112 5.70 -11.53 -9.49
CA ASN A 112 5.72 -10.56 -10.57
C ASN A 112 7.02 -10.62 -11.39
N ASN A 113 8.15 -10.78 -10.71
CA ASN A 113 9.46 -10.87 -11.34
C ASN A 113 9.80 -12.29 -11.80
N TRP A 114 8.95 -13.27 -11.45
CA TRP A 114 9.20 -14.70 -11.67
C TRP A 114 10.57 -15.17 -11.16
N ASP A 115 10.95 -14.62 -9.98
CA ASP A 115 12.24 -14.92 -9.36
C ASP A 115 12.18 -16.25 -8.60
N LYS A 116 12.56 -17.33 -9.30
CA LYS A 116 12.58 -18.68 -8.74
C LYS A 116 13.77 -18.95 -7.82
N ASN A 117 14.76 -18.08 -7.84
CA ASN A 117 16.01 -18.25 -7.11
C ASN A 117 16.08 -17.37 -5.86
N VAL A 118 14.99 -16.70 -5.51
CA VAL A 118 14.97 -15.88 -4.32
C VAL A 118 15.21 -16.75 -3.08
N GLU A 119 16.22 -16.39 -2.32
CA GLU A 119 16.49 -17.01 -1.04
C GLU A 119 15.51 -16.48 0.01
N ILE A 120 14.74 -17.38 0.63
CA ILE A 120 13.80 -16.97 1.69
C ILE A 120 14.61 -16.70 2.96
N PRO A 121 14.65 -15.46 3.45
CA PRO A 121 15.46 -15.10 4.60
C PRO A 121 15.05 -15.88 5.86
N ASN A 122 16.05 -16.35 6.62
CA ASN A 122 15.83 -17.06 7.87
C ASN A 122 15.46 -16.09 9.01
N THR A 123 14.40 -15.34 8.81
CA THR A 123 13.82 -14.43 9.80
C THR A 123 12.52 -15.01 10.33
N THR A 124 12.01 -14.44 11.43
CA THR A 124 10.74 -14.91 12.03
C THR A 124 9.56 -14.91 11.06
N ARG A 125 9.58 -14.04 10.04
CA ARG A 125 8.51 -13.88 9.06
C ARG A 125 8.93 -14.22 7.63
N GLY A 126 10.15 -14.70 7.41
CA GLY A 126 10.68 -14.98 6.08
C GLY A 126 10.88 -13.74 5.22
N GLN A 127 11.00 -12.58 5.85
CA GLN A 127 11.17 -11.30 5.18
C GLN A 127 12.65 -10.88 5.21
N PRO A 128 13.15 -10.19 4.18
CA PRO A 128 14.47 -9.56 4.24
C PRO A 128 14.58 -8.60 5.42
N LEU A 129 15.78 -8.36 5.91
CA LEU A 129 16.04 -7.35 6.96
C LEU A 129 16.26 -5.96 6.35
N ASN A 130 16.76 -5.91 5.12
CA ASN A 130 17.08 -4.67 4.42
C ASN A 130 15.89 -4.27 3.53
N TRP A 131 15.06 -3.37 4.04
CA TRP A 131 13.92 -2.84 3.31
C TRP A 131 14.27 -1.50 2.66
N GLU A 132 13.85 -1.32 1.42
CA GLU A 132 13.80 0.01 0.82
C GLU A 132 12.75 0.84 1.54
N LYS A 133 13.20 1.84 2.30
CA LYS A 133 12.33 2.74 3.06
C LYS A 133 12.20 4.06 2.32
N SER A 134 10.98 4.52 2.18
CA SER A 134 10.71 5.90 1.78
C SER A 134 10.97 6.86 2.94
N LEU A 135 11.26 8.12 2.65
CA LEU A 135 11.32 9.19 3.65
C LEU A 135 9.98 9.30 4.41
N TYR A 136 8.87 8.96 3.79
CA TYR A 136 7.54 8.92 4.40
C TYR A 136 7.36 7.84 5.47
N ASN A 137 8.23 6.83 5.53
CA ASN A 137 8.22 5.82 6.60
C ASN A 137 9.04 6.25 7.84
N SER A 138 9.66 7.42 7.80
CA SER A 138 10.50 7.95 8.88
C SER A 138 9.77 9.06 9.65
N SER A 139 9.62 8.89 10.96
CA SER A 139 9.03 9.93 11.82
C SER A 139 9.84 11.24 11.82
N ILE A 140 11.12 11.18 11.49
CA ILE A 140 12.00 12.36 11.41
C ILE A 140 11.83 13.11 10.08
N HIS A 141 11.67 12.35 8.97
CA HIS A 141 11.74 12.93 7.63
C HIS A 141 10.38 13.07 6.92
N ALA A 142 9.34 12.33 7.36
CA ALA A 142 8.06 12.31 6.66
C ALA A 142 7.46 13.71 6.50
N LYS A 143 7.50 14.52 7.54
CA LYS A 143 6.93 15.87 7.54
C LYS A 143 7.62 16.78 6.51
N SER A 144 8.95 16.80 6.50
CA SER A 144 9.73 17.64 5.56
C SER A 144 9.59 17.13 4.12
N ALA A 145 9.61 15.82 3.91
CA ALA A 145 9.39 15.23 2.59
C ALA A 145 8.00 15.55 2.04
N PHE A 146 6.98 15.50 2.90
CA PHE A 146 5.61 15.87 2.52
C PHE A 146 5.51 17.36 2.16
N GLU A 147 6.09 18.25 2.95
CA GLU A 147 6.09 19.68 2.66
C GLU A 147 6.80 19.99 1.33
N GLU A 148 7.95 19.35 1.08
CA GLU A 148 8.67 19.47 -0.18
C GLU A 148 7.83 18.98 -1.37
N LEU A 149 7.12 17.85 -1.22
CA LEU A 149 6.22 17.33 -2.23
C LEU A 149 5.14 18.35 -2.60
N ILE A 150 4.40 18.87 -1.60
CA ILE A 150 3.34 19.85 -1.83
C ILE A 150 3.87 21.11 -2.47
N LYS A 151 5.03 21.62 -1.99
CA LYS A 151 5.70 22.80 -2.56
C LYS A 151 5.98 22.62 -4.04
N ASN A 152 6.55 21.48 -4.44
CA ASN A 152 7.01 21.23 -5.81
C ASN A 152 5.90 20.70 -6.74
N THR A 153 4.74 20.35 -6.24
CA THR A 153 3.62 19.89 -7.06
C THR A 153 3.06 21.03 -7.90
N ASN A 154 3.14 20.92 -9.20
CA ASN A 154 2.57 21.90 -10.14
C ASN A 154 1.15 21.45 -10.53
N ALA A 155 0.17 21.79 -9.70
CA ALA A 155 -1.23 21.45 -9.93
C ALA A 155 -2.17 22.56 -9.44
N THR A 156 -3.36 22.64 -10.04
CA THR A 156 -4.42 23.55 -9.56
C THR A 156 -5.03 23.03 -8.27
N TYR A 157 -5.30 21.72 -8.22
CA TYR A 157 -5.85 21.05 -7.05
C TYR A 157 -4.96 19.90 -6.61
N ILE A 158 -4.81 19.73 -5.31
CA ILE A 158 -4.16 18.57 -4.71
C ILE A 158 -5.15 17.93 -3.73
N LEU A 159 -5.52 16.68 -3.97
CA LEU A 159 -6.34 15.87 -3.08
C LEU A 159 -5.43 14.90 -2.33
N ILE A 160 -5.51 14.85 -1.02
CA ILE A 160 -4.69 13.98 -0.18
C ILE A 160 -5.61 13.13 0.69
N SER A 161 -5.41 11.80 0.71
CA SER A 161 -5.97 10.93 1.73
C SER A 161 -4.97 10.72 2.87
N TYR A 162 -5.44 10.79 4.10
CA TYR A 162 -4.61 10.56 5.28
C TYR A 162 -5.46 10.20 6.50
N ASN A 163 -4.88 9.60 7.52
CA ASN A 163 -5.60 9.27 8.75
C ASN A 163 -4.92 9.78 10.02
N ASN A 164 -5.65 9.83 11.12
CA ASN A 164 -5.14 10.33 12.42
C ASN A 164 -4.14 9.37 13.10
N GLY A 165 -3.98 8.14 12.59
CA GLY A 165 -2.96 7.19 13.04
C GLY A 165 -1.65 7.29 12.24
N GLY A 166 -1.52 8.28 11.37
CA GLY A 166 -0.35 8.49 10.52
C GLY A 166 0.86 9.06 11.26
N ILE A 167 2.04 8.97 10.61
CA ILE A 167 3.32 9.47 11.16
C ILE A 167 3.28 11.00 11.31
N ILE A 168 2.67 11.70 10.36
CA ILE A 168 2.52 13.16 10.41
C ILE A 168 1.23 13.46 11.18
N PRO A 169 1.28 14.19 12.30
CA PRO A 169 0.07 14.62 12.98
C PRO A 169 -0.84 15.44 12.07
N ILE A 170 -2.15 15.26 12.19
CA ILE A 170 -3.14 15.94 11.32
C ILE A 170 -2.99 17.46 11.37
N ASP A 171 -2.78 18.03 12.55
CA ASP A 171 -2.58 19.47 12.71
C ASP A 171 -1.33 19.98 11.96
N ASP A 172 -0.27 19.19 11.95
CA ASP A 172 0.95 19.54 11.21
C ASP A 172 0.73 19.45 9.70
N LEU A 173 0.00 18.44 9.25
CA LEU A 173 -0.36 18.27 7.85
C LEU A 173 -1.21 19.45 7.36
N GLU A 174 -2.23 19.84 8.15
CA GLU A 174 -3.05 21.01 7.84
C GLU A 174 -2.23 22.32 7.81
N LYS A 175 -1.31 22.52 8.78
CA LYS A 175 -0.42 23.68 8.77
C LYS A 175 0.45 23.74 7.53
N ILE A 176 0.96 22.61 7.07
CA ILE A 176 1.74 22.54 5.83
C ILE A 176 0.86 22.94 4.65
N LEU A 177 -0.31 22.30 4.49
CA LEU A 177 -1.17 22.53 3.35
C LEU A 177 -1.65 23.99 3.25
N LYS A 178 -2.01 24.60 4.37
CA LYS A 178 -2.46 26.00 4.45
C LYS A 178 -1.39 27.02 4.03
N LYS A 179 -0.10 26.65 3.99
CA LYS A 179 0.95 27.51 3.46
C LYS A 179 0.91 27.68 1.94
N TYR A 180 0.24 26.74 1.25
CA TYR A 180 0.30 26.64 -0.21
C TYR A 180 -1.04 26.88 -0.90
N GLY A 181 -2.07 27.25 -0.15
CA GLY A 181 -3.38 27.60 -0.73
C GLY A 181 -4.56 27.43 0.21
N ASN A 182 -5.75 27.42 -0.38
CA ASN A 182 -7.00 27.24 0.34
C ASN A 182 -7.27 25.77 0.59
N LEU A 183 -7.49 25.40 1.85
CA LEU A 183 -7.64 24.01 2.29
C LEU A 183 -9.08 23.72 2.71
N GLU A 184 -9.67 22.69 2.13
CA GLU A 184 -10.89 22.04 2.57
C GLU A 184 -10.59 20.68 3.18
N LYS A 185 -11.19 20.35 4.34
CA LYS A 185 -11.04 19.07 5.04
C LYS A 185 -12.37 18.35 5.07
N ILE A 186 -12.38 17.13 4.56
CA ILE A 186 -13.54 16.25 4.52
C ILE A 186 -13.26 15.05 5.43
N ASN A 187 -14.14 14.83 6.43
CA ASN A 187 -14.05 13.67 7.30
C ASN A 187 -14.81 12.51 6.69
N VAL A 188 -14.18 11.34 6.66
CA VAL A 188 -14.82 10.11 6.22
C VAL A 188 -14.89 9.15 7.41
N GLU A 189 -16.09 8.78 7.81
CA GLU A 189 -16.25 7.75 8.81
C GLU A 189 -15.86 6.39 8.22
N HIS A 190 -14.73 5.85 8.68
CA HIS A 190 -14.28 4.54 8.29
C HIS A 190 -14.46 3.53 9.42
N LYS A 191 -15.13 2.41 9.13
CA LYS A 191 -15.16 1.29 10.08
C LYS A 191 -13.75 0.71 10.17
N THR A 192 -13.13 0.85 11.34
CA THR A 192 -11.79 0.33 11.60
C THR A 192 -11.73 -1.16 11.26
N TYR A 193 -10.89 -1.51 10.28
CA TYR A 193 -10.65 -2.92 9.97
C TYR A 193 -9.93 -3.59 11.16
N ASN A 194 -10.57 -4.59 11.74
CA ASN A 194 -10.00 -5.31 12.88
C ASN A 194 -8.99 -6.35 12.37
N LYS A 195 -7.77 -5.89 12.08
CA LYS A 195 -6.68 -6.67 11.47
C LYS A 195 -6.34 -7.98 12.19
N MET A 196 -6.78 -8.14 13.44
CA MET A 196 -6.41 -9.26 14.30
C MET A 196 -7.61 -10.14 14.70
N LYS A 197 -8.80 -9.87 14.18
CA LYS A 197 -9.99 -10.65 14.50
C LYS A 197 -9.83 -12.08 13.96
N GLY A 198 -9.75 -13.04 14.86
CA GLY A 198 -9.59 -14.46 14.53
C GLY A 198 -8.14 -14.94 14.39
N ILE A 199 -7.13 -14.05 14.47
CA ILE A 199 -5.71 -14.40 14.28
C ILE A 199 -4.95 -14.46 15.62
N SER A 200 -5.36 -13.69 16.61
CA SER A 200 -4.75 -13.71 17.95
C SER A 200 -5.78 -13.41 19.02
N ASN A 201 -5.48 -13.87 20.26
CA ASN A 201 -6.23 -13.51 21.46
C ASN A 201 -5.99 -12.06 21.89
N TYR A 202 -5.30 -11.26 21.08
CA TYR A 202 -5.04 -9.86 21.35
C TYR A 202 -6.34 -9.08 21.24
N LYS A 203 -6.90 -8.74 22.37
CA LYS A 203 -7.99 -7.77 22.47
C LYS A 203 -7.38 -6.37 22.37
N ARG A 204 -7.61 -5.70 21.27
CA ARG A 204 -7.29 -4.27 21.13
C ARG A 204 -8.10 -3.54 22.20
N ASN A 205 -7.45 -2.72 23.02
CA ASN A 205 -8.16 -1.81 23.93
C ASN A 205 -9.01 -0.89 23.05
N LEU A 206 -10.33 -1.04 23.12
CA LEU A 206 -11.31 -0.32 22.30
C LEU A 206 -11.38 1.17 22.65
N GLU A 207 -10.70 1.60 23.73
CA GLU A 207 -10.60 3.00 24.15
C GLU A 207 -9.56 3.83 23.38
N LYS A 208 -8.76 3.22 22.50
CA LYS A 208 -7.91 4.00 21.62
C LYS A 208 -8.75 4.56 20.47
N GLU A 209 -8.67 5.88 20.33
CA GLU A 209 -9.29 6.75 19.35
C GLU A 209 -9.67 6.04 18.05
N LYS A 210 -10.93 6.19 17.65
CA LYS A 210 -11.41 5.69 16.36
C LYS A 210 -10.50 6.24 15.27
N ILE A 211 -9.92 5.36 14.46
CA ILE A 211 -9.17 5.81 13.29
C ILE A 211 -10.15 6.53 12.39
N GLN A 212 -9.86 7.78 12.11
CA GLN A 212 -10.62 8.62 11.19
C GLN A 212 -9.80 8.83 9.94
N GLU A 213 -10.43 8.62 8.81
CA GLU A 213 -9.87 8.93 7.49
C GLU A 213 -10.31 10.34 7.09
N TYR A 214 -9.40 11.06 6.47
CA TYR A 214 -9.61 12.42 5.99
C TYR A 214 -9.24 12.54 4.53
N PHE A 215 -10.02 13.33 3.79
CA PHE A 215 -9.59 13.90 2.54
C PHE A 215 -9.29 15.38 2.74
N PHE A 216 -8.16 15.80 2.22
CA PHE A 216 -7.73 17.19 2.21
C PHE A 216 -7.71 17.65 0.76
N LEU A 217 -8.55 18.61 0.40
CA LEU A 217 -8.55 19.26 -0.91
C LEU A 217 -7.88 20.62 -0.78
N LEU A 218 -6.73 20.75 -1.41
CA LEU A 218 -5.97 21.99 -1.50
C LEU A 218 -6.17 22.62 -2.88
N HIS A 219 -6.71 23.84 -2.91
CA HIS A 219 -6.63 24.71 -4.08
C HIS A 219 -5.33 25.51 -3.97
N LYS A 220 -4.34 25.12 -4.76
CA LYS A 220 -2.99 25.69 -4.68
C LYS A 220 -2.95 27.07 -5.31
N THR A 221 -2.36 28.05 -4.60
CA THR A 221 -2.23 29.45 -5.04
C THR A 221 -0.76 29.81 -5.27
#